data_ed09259cb9639fa25ba07e0b77b8e23b
#
_entry.id   ed09259cb9639fa25ba07e0b77b8e23b
#
_cell.length_a   1.000
_cell.length_b   1.000
_cell.length_c   1.000
_cell.angle_alpha   90.00
_cell.angle_beta   90.00
_cell.angle_gamma   90.00
#
_symmetry.space_group_name_H-M   'P 1'
#
loop_
_entity.id
_entity.type
_entity.pdbx_description
1 polymer ?
#
loop_
_entity_poly.entity_id
_entity_poly.type
_entity_poly.pdbx_seq_one_letter_code
_entity_poly.pdbx_strand_id
1 'polypeptide(L)'
;MRAFYDLLSATDPEVFATLAGEENRQRSGIELIPSENYTYPEVLAALGSVFTNKYSEGYPGRRYYGGQEFTDQIENLARQRACAVFGCEHANVQPLSGSPMNQAVYLGLLEPGDTILAMDLSHGGHLTHGAPVSHMGRLFNFVRYKTNPGDGAIDFDVVRALAREHKPKLVLCGYTSYPRDLDYAAFKAIADEVGAYTMCDASHYAGLVAGGVMRNPFDAGFDVVTTTSHKSLRGPRGGMILCRKTLAPAIDKSVFPGLQGGPHMNVIAGIAITLGKALAPEFKAYAAQVLANARRLGSELAGRGVSLITGGTDNHMLVADTQASFGLDGRTAEELLDEAGLTTNKQIIPDDPNPPLRPSGIRLGTPAATTRGMGEAEMVRLAGWIAEVLGSPSDAARRASVRAEVAELCGRFPVPGLE
;
A
#
# COMPACT_ATOMS: atom_id res chain seq x y z
N MET A 1 13.40 -20.96 -9.73
CA MET A 1 13.56 -20.93 -8.26
C MET A 1 14.18 -22.23 -7.73
N ARG A 2 13.72 -23.41 -8.09
CA ARG A 2 14.19 -24.68 -7.51
C ARG A 2 15.72 -24.84 -7.50
N ALA A 3 16.40 -24.54 -8.62
CA ALA A 3 17.88 -24.63 -8.70
C ALA A 3 18.61 -23.65 -7.73
N PHE A 4 18.04 -22.50 -7.42
CA PHE A 4 18.59 -21.57 -6.44
C PHE A 4 18.38 -22.08 -5.00
N TYR A 5 17.25 -22.72 -4.72
CA TYR A 5 17.00 -23.33 -3.42
C TYR A 5 17.90 -24.55 -3.18
N ASP A 6 18.12 -25.38 -4.20
CA ASP A 6 19.08 -26.52 -4.10
C ASP A 6 20.48 -25.99 -3.80
N LEU A 7 20.90 -24.89 -4.43
CA LEU A 7 22.19 -24.25 -4.15
C LEU A 7 22.25 -23.72 -2.71
N LEU A 8 21.23 -22.99 -2.25
CA LEU A 8 21.19 -22.43 -0.90
C LEU A 8 21.15 -23.51 0.18
N SER A 9 20.40 -24.58 -0.01
CA SER A 9 20.35 -25.68 0.96
C SER A 9 21.71 -26.37 1.16
N ALA A 10 22.54 -26.37 0.12
CA ALA A 10 23.89 -26.94 0.17
C ALA A 10 24.95 -25.98 0.70
N THR A 11 24.80 -24.66 0.48
CA THR A 11 25.85 -23.67 0.77
C THR A 11 25.56 -22.82 2.00
N ASP A 12 24.27 -22.58 2.34
CA ASP A 12 23.82 -21.81 3.50
C ASP A 12 22.50 -22.35 4.03
N PRO A 13 22.53 -23.47 4.79
CA PRO A 13 21.33 -24.12 5.30
C PRO A 13 20.55 -23.25 6.31
N GLU A 14 21.18 -22.31 7.00
CA GLU A 14 20.50 -21.41 7.95
C GLU A 14 19.61 -20.41 7.22
N VAL A 15 20.12 -19.76 6.17
CA VAL A 15 19.34 -18.89 5.29
C VAL A 15 18.25 -19.69 4.58
N PHE A 16 18.57 -20.87 4.06
CA PHE A 16 17.58 -21.74 3.42
C PHE A 16 16.42 -22.07 4.36
N ALA A 17 16.70 -22.44 5.61
CA ALA A 17 15.66 -22.77 6.59
C ALA A 17 14.70 -21.60 6.87
N THR A 18 15.22 -20.35 6.93
CA THR A 18 14.37 -19.17 7.13
C THR A 18 13.47 -18.88 5.92
N LEU A 19 14.00 -19.00 4.71
CA LEU A 19 13.23 -18.86 3.47
C LEU A 19 12.14 -19.92 3.35
N ALA A 20 12.47 -21.18 3.61
CA ALA A 20 11.52 -22.29 3.60
C ALA A 20 10.44 -22.12 4.69
N GLY A 21 10.81 -21.58 5.85
CA GLY A 21 9.88 -21.24 6.92
C GLY A 21 8.86 -20.17 6.50
N GLU A 22 9.31 -19.10 5.85
CA GLU A 22 8.43 -18.04 5.34
C GLU A 22 7.52 -18.54 4.20
N GLU A 23 8.05 -19.35 3.29
CA GLU A 23 7.21 -19.98 2.27
C GLU A 23 6.09 -20.83 2.88
N ASN A 24 6.42 -21.64 3.91
CA ASN A 24 5.44 -22.46 4.60
C ASN A 24 4.39 -21.61 5.31
N ARG A 25 4.79 -20.51 5.95
CA ARG A 25 3.87 -19.55 6.57
C ARG A 25 2.88 -19.00 5.54
N GLN A 26 3.37 -18.54 4.38
CA GLN A 26 2.53 -18.02 3.30
C GLN A 26 1.61 -19.08 2.70
N ARG A 27 2.07 -20.33 2.57
CA ARG A 27 1.25 -21.44 2.04
C ARG A 27 0.11 -21.81 2.97
N SER A 28 0.36 -21.86 4.30
CA SER A 28 -0.56 -22.40 5.30
C SER A 28 -1.44 -21.38 5.99
N GLY A 29 -1.19 -20.08 5.83
CA GLY A 29 -1.97 -18.98 6.40
C GLY A 29 -2.64 -18.11 5.35
N ILE A 30 -3.61 -17.30 5.77
CA ILE A 30 -4.27 -16.31 4.94
C ILE A 30 -3.80 -14.91 5.34
N GLU A 31 -3.21 -14.20 4.37
CA GLU A 31 -2.74 -12.83 4.52
C GLU A 31 -3.88 -11.85 4.32
N LEU A 32 -4.18 -11.07 5.36
CA LEU A 32 -5.23 -10.05 5.38
C LEU A 32 -4.68 -8.65 5.70
N ILE A 33 -3.36 -8.45 5.78
CA ILE A 33 -2.79 -7.11 5.90
C ILE A 33 -2.99 -6.35 4.57
N PRO A 34 -3.71 -5.22 4.54
CA PRO A 34 -4.06 -4.53 3.28
C PRO A 34 -2.87 -4.01 2.47
N SER A 35 -1.71 -3.87 3.10
CA SER A 35 -0.47 -3.42 2.47
C SER A 35 0.39 -4.56 1.93
N GLU A 36 -0.05 -5.82 2.06
CA GLU A 36 0.66 -7.00 1.60
C GLU A 36 -0.04 -7.68 0.44
N ASN A 37 0.75 -8.36 -0.39
CA ASN A 37 0.26 -9.10 -1.55
C ASN A 37 1.31 -10.10 -2.02
N TYR A 38 0.87 -11.09 -2.79
CA TYR A 38 1.75 -12.03 -3.46
C TYR A 38 2.09 -11.50 -4.85
N THR A 39 3.37 -11.25 -5.09
CA THR A 39 3.84 -10.76 -6.39
C THR A 39 3.80 -11.85 -7.45
N TYR A 40 3.94 -11.47 -8.71
CA TYR A 40 3.98 -12.41 -9.82
C TYR A 40 5.28 -13.22 -9.82
N PRO A 41 5.27 -14.51 -10.23
CA PRO A 41 6.49 -15.33 -10.37
C PRO A 41 7.53 -14.70 -11.27
N GLU A 42 7.10 -14.01 -12.34
CA GLU A 42 7.99 -13.30 -13.26
C GLU A 42 8.69 -12.10 -12.60
N VAL A 43 8.05 -11.47 -11.61
CA VAL A 43 8.67 -10.41 -10.80
C VAL A 43 9.75 -10.99 -9.91
N LEU A 44 9.50 -12.14 -9.25
CA LEU A 44 10.51 -12.83 -8.46
C LEU A 44 11.72 -13.23 -9.32
N ALA A 45 11.50 -13.72 -10.55
CA ALA A 45 12.55 -14.01 -11.50
C ALA A 45 13.37 -12.76 -11.87
N ALA A 46 12.72 -11.62 -12.07
CA ALA A 46 13.42 -10.35 -12.35
C ALA A 46 14.25 -9.87 -11.17
N LEU A 47 13.75 -10.02 -9.94
CA LEU A 47 14.46 -9.64 -8.72
C LEU A 47 15.75 -10.45 -8.53
N GLY A 48 15.76 -11.74 -8.90
CA GLY A 48 16.93 -12.62 -8.91
C GLY A 48 17.82 -12.52 -10.16
N SER A 49 17.57 -11.56 -11.07
CA SER A 49 18.30 -11.43 -12.32
C SER A 49 19.66 -10.75 -12.17
N VAL A 50 20.48 -10.87 -13.22
CA VAL A 50 21.80 -10.22 -13.31
C VAL A 50 21.76 -8.68 -13.28
N PHE A 51 20.60 -8.05 -13.42
CA PHE A 51 20.45 -6.63 -13.17
C PHE A 51 20.87 -6.20 -11.75
N THR A 52 20.87 -7.12 -10.78
CA THR A 52 21.42 -6.91 -9.44
C THR A 52 22.88 -6.48 -9.43
N ASN A 53 23.66 -6.87 -10.46
CA ASN A 53 25.09 -6.58 -10.58
C ASN A 53 25.38 -5.18 -11.16
N LYS A 54 24.34 -4.49 -11.70
CA LYS A 54 24.55 -3.31 -12.52
C LYS A 54 24.30 -1.99 -11.77
N TYR A 55 25.35 -1.18 -11.71
CA TYR A 55 25.29 0.18 -11.16
C TYR A 55 24.84 1.18 -12.25
N SER A 56 23.79 2.01 -11.98
CA SER A 56 23.10 2.81 -13.03
C SER A 56 22.70 4.21 -12.56
N GLU A 57 23.63 4.94 -11.91
CA GLU A 57 23.39 6.34 -11.52
C GLU A 57 23.05 7.23 -12.72
N GLY A 58 22.15 8.17 -12.51
CA GLY A 58 21.61 9.04 -13.55
C GLY A 58 20.31 8.48 -14.13
N TYR A 59 19.98 8.91 -15.33
CA TYR A 59 18.75 8.59 -16.04
C TYR A 59 19.05 8.05 -17.45
N PRO A 60 18.11 7.37 -18.11
CA PRO A 60 18.32 6.88 -19.48
C PRO A 60 18.89 7.95 -20.41
N GLY A 61 19.96 7.59 -21.13
CA GLY A 61 20.69 8.50 -22.01
C GLY A 61 21.61 9.51 -21.31
N ARG A 62 21.61 9.56 -19.97
CA ARG A 62 22.42 10.49 -19.15
C ARG A 62 22.95 9.79 -17.90
N ARG A 63 23.61 8.63 -18.09
CA ARG A 63 24.21 7.83 -17.02
C ARG A 63 25.64 8.27 -16.73
N TYR A 64 26.05 8.03 -15.48
CA TYR A 64 27.42 8.30 -15.04
C TYR A 64 28.38 7.12 -15.30
N TYR A 65 27.87 5.93 -15.67
CA TYR A 65 28.64 4.72 -15.91
C TYR A 65 28.40 4.15 -17.31
N GLY A 66 29.35 3.38 -17.82
CA GLY A 66 29.22 2.63 -19.08
C GLY A 66 28.33 1.38 -18.96
N GLY A 67 28.02 0.75 -20.09
CA GLY A 67 27.27 -0.52 -20.15
C GLY A 67 25.78 -0.38 -19.79
N GLN A 68 25.14 0.71 -20.20
CA GLN A 68 23.80 1.05 -19.79
C GLN A 68 22.69 0.72 -20.81
N GLU A 69 23.06 0.09 -21.92
CA GLU A 69 22.13 -0.19 -23.01
C GLU A 69 20.82 -0.84 -22.53
N PHE A 70 20.92 -1.92 -21.78
CA PHE A 70 19.74 -2.68 -21.31
C PHE A 70 19.08 -2.06 -20.08
N THR A 71 19.84 -1.36 -19.24
CA THR A 71 19.26 -0.63 -18.10
C THR A 71 18.46 0.58 -18.58
N ASP A 72 18.89 1.26 -19.62
CA ASP A 72 18.11 2.35 -20.24
C ASP A 72 16.83 1.82 -20.87
N GLN A 73 16.90 0.66 -21.54
CA GLN A 73 15.73 0.03 -22.14
C GLN A 73 14.69 -0.35 -21.09
N ILE A 74 15.10 -1.03 -20.01
CA ILE A 74 14.15 -1.49 -18.98
C ILE A 74 13.56 -0.35 -18.16
N GLU A 75 14.33 0.69 -17.84
CA GLU A 75 13.82 1.87 -17.14
C GLU A 75 12.85 2.67 -18.02
N ASN A 76 13.18 2.89 -19.29
CA ASN A 76 12.27 3.54 -20.22
C ASN A 76 10.97 2.74 -20.39
N LEU A 77 11.04 1.42 -20.47
CA LEU A 77 9.86 0.56 -20.55
C LEU A 77 8.98 0.70 -19.30
N ALA A 78 9.58 0.71 -18.10
CA ALA A 78 8.85 0.92 -16.83
C ALA A 78 8.15 2.29 -16.81
N ARG A 79 8.86 3.36 -17.19
CA ARG A 79 8.32 4.73 -17.26
C ARG A 79 7.16 4.84 -18.26
N GLN A 80 7.32 4.30 -19.47
CA GLN A 80 6.27 4.30 -20.49
C GLN A 80 5.02 3.57 -20.02
N ARG A 81 5.20 2.38 -19.42
CA ARG A 81 4.08 1.60 -18.87
C ARG A 81 3.40 2.30 -17.70
N ALA A 82 4.16 2.97 -16.82
CA ALA A 82 3.58 3.75 -15.73
C ALA A 82 2.71 4.90 -16.28
N CYS A 83 3.19 5.63 -17.27
CA CYS A 83 2.40 6.67 -17.92
C CYS A 83 1.14 6.10 -18.60
N ALA A 84 1.23 4.95 -19.24
CA ALA A 84 0.08 4.30 -19.88
C ALA A 84 -0.96 3.81 -18.89
N VAL A 85 -0.53 3.26 -17.74
CA VAL A 85 -1.43 2.74 -16.68
C VAL A 85 -2.17 3.85 -15.97
N PHE A 86 -1.47 4.95 -15.64
CA PHE A 86 -2.01 6.01 -14.78
C PHE A 86 -2.40 7.29 -15.53
N GLY A 87 -2.13 7.39 -16.83
CA GLY A 87 -2.46 8.60 -17.61
C GLY A 87 -1.59 9.81 -17.25
N CYS A 88 -0.40 9.62 -16.68
CA CYS A 88 0.49 10.71 -16.33
C CYS A 88 1.42 11.09 -17.48
N GLU A 89 1.97 12.31 -17.42
CA GLU A 89 2.88 12.83 -18.45
C GLU A 89 4.34 12.43 -18.21
N HIS A 90 4.70 12.14 -16.96
CA HIS A 90 6.04 11.73 -16.55
C HIS A 90 5.98 10.74 -15.38
N ALA A 91 6.91 9.79 -15.38
CA ALA A 91 7.09 8.82 -14.30
C ALA A 91 8.56 8.71 -13.91
N ASN A 92 8.86 8.78 -12.61
CA ASN A 92 10.13 8.39 -12.03
C ASN A 92 9.94 7.07 -11.29
N VAL A 93 10.65 6.01 -11.71
CA VAL A 93 10.53 4.65 -11.20
C VAL A 93 11.71 4.22 -10.34
N GLN A 94 12.59 5.16 -9.99
CA GLN A 94 13.82 4.91 -9.23
C GLN A 94 13.64 4.92 -7.70
N PRO A 95 12.58 5.52 -7.09
CA PRO A 95 12.45 5.51 -5.64
C PRO A 95 12.48 4.11 -5.04
N LEU A 96 13.34 3.90 -4.03
CA LEU A 96 13.58 2.59 -3.42
C LEU A 96 12.36 2.09 -2.61
N SER A 97 11.53 2.99 -2.11
CA SER A 97 10.32 2.66 -1.37
C SER A 97 9.38 3.88 -1.23
N GLY A 98 8.23 3.70 -0.56
CA GLY A 98 7.23 4.76 -0.37
C GLY A 98 7.74 5.99 0.39
N SER A 99 8.52 5.81 1.45
CA SER A 99 8.99 6.96 2.24
C SER A 99 9.97 7.85 1.48
N PRO A 100 11.05 7.34 0.87
CA PRO A 100 11.93 8.16 0.00
C PRO A 100 11.19 8.80 -1.18
N MET A 101 10.20 8.12 -1.74
CA MET A 101 9.34 8.63 -2.80
C MET A 101 8.62 9.93 -2.39
N ASN A 102 7.93 9.93 -1.25
CA ASN A 102 7.24 11.11 -0.74
C ASN A 102 8.22 12.22 -0.34
N GLN A 103 9.35 11.86 0.27
CA GLN A 103 10.42 12.79 0.62
C GLN A 103 10.97 13.50 -0.63
N ALA A 104 11.16 12.76 -1.74
CA ALA A 104 11.62 13.34 -2.98
C ALA A 104 10.64 14.39 -3.54
N VAL A 105 9.33 14.17 -3.41
CA VAL A 105 8.33 15.16 -3.82
C VAL A 105 8.44 16.42 -2.97
N TYR A 106 8.50 16.28 -1.65
CA TYR A 106 8.60 17.45 -0.76
C TYR A 106 9.88 18.25 -1.03
N LEU A 107 11.03 17.60 -1.04
CA LEU A 107 12.33 18.25 -1.25
C LEU A 107 12.54 18.76 -2.69
N GLY A 108 11.77 18.25 -3.66
CA GLY A 108 11.83 18.70 -5.04
C GLY A 108 10.93 19.90 -5.34
N LEU A 109 9.85 20.07 -4.61
CA LEU A 109 8.83 21.09 -4.91
C LEU A 109 8.71 22.17 -3.84
N LEU A 110 9.26 21.97 -2.65
CA LEU A 110 9.11 22.84 -1.50
C LEU A 110 10.45 23.22 -0.91
N GLU A 111 10.47 24.34 -0.17
CA GLU A 111 11.60 24.75 0.64
C GLU A 111 11.43 24.31 2.11
N PRO A 112 12.51 24.04 2.85
CA PRO A 112 12.43 23.75 4.28
C PRO A 112 11.64 24.84 5.04
N GLY A 113 10.67 24.42 5.85
CA GLY A 113 9.75 25.32 6.57
C GLY A 113 8.43 25.60 5.84
N ASP A 114 8.29 25.21 4.57
CA ASP A 114 7.01 25.33 3.88
C ASP A 114 5.92 24.47 4.55
N THR A 115 4.68 24.93 4.42
CA THR A 115 3.52 24.26 5.04
C THR A 115 2.92 23.22 4.08
N ILE A 116 2.67 22.02 4.64
CA ILE A 116 1.96 20.92 3.97
C ILE A 116 0.68 20.62 4.75
N LEU A 117 -0.46 20.58 4.06
CA LEU A 117 -1.73 20.14 4.63
C LEU A 117 -1.93 18.65 4.29
N ALA A 118 -2.07 17.79 5.31
CA ALA A 118 -2.14 16.35 5.15
C ALA A 118 -3.07 15.69 6.17
N MET A 119 -3.45 14.43 5.94
CA MET A 119 -4.23 13.64 6.90
C MET A 119 -3.39 13.26 8.12
N ASP A 120 -3.97 13.36 9.32
CA ASP A 120 -3.33 12.93 10.57
C ASP A 120 -3.10 11.40 10.56
N LEU A 121 -1.97 10.97 11.14
CA LEU A 121 -1.60 9.56 11.24
C LEU A 121 -2.66 8.74 11.98
N SER A 122 -3.21 9.27 13.07
CA SER A 122 -4.25 8.60 13.88
C SER A 122 -5.59 8.46 13.17
N HIS A 123 -5.80 9.22 12.09
CA HIS A 123 -7.02 9.19 11.28
C HIS A 123 -6.83 8.50 9.91
N GLY A 124 -5.68 7.84 9.72
CA GLY A 124 -5.38 7.05 8.52
C GLY A 124 -4.27 7.59 7.63
N GLY A 125 -3.61 8.70 7.97
CA GLY A 125 -2.45 9.20 7.24
C GLY A 125 -1.24 8.25 7.31
N HIS A 126 -0.23 8.51 6.49
CA HIS A 126 1.04 7.78 6.53
C HIS A 126 2.06 8.49 7.44
N LEU A 127 3.07 7.76 7.92
CA LEU A 127 4.18 8.34 8.71
C LEU A 127 4.82 9.56 8.02
N THR A 128 4.97 9.50 6.68
CA THR A 128 5.52 10.62 5.90
C THR A 128 4.55 11.78 5.68
N HIS A 129 3.29 11.66 6.10
CA HIS A 129 2.30 12.73 6.03
C HIS A 129 2.36 13.67 7.26
N GLY A 130 3.52 13.76 7.89
CA GLY A 130 3.80 14.70 8.97
C GLY A 130 3.70 14.11 10.38
N ALA A 131 3.83 12.79 10.53
CA ALA A 131 3.97 12.21 11.86
C ALA A 131 5.20 12.79 12.57
N PRO A 132 5.11 13.16 13.88
CA PRO A 132 6.22 13.80 14.61
C PRO A 132 7.50 12.97 14.65
N VAL A 133 7.39 11.65 14.52
CA VAL A 133 8.54 10.73 14.47
C VAL A 133 9.24 10.70 13.11
N SER A 134 8.61 11.24 12.06
CA SER A 134 9.22 11.36 10.73
C SER A 134 10.16 12.55 10.66
N HIS A 135 11.33 12.38 10.03
CA HIS A 135 12.25 13.49 9.79
C HIS A 135 11.63 14.62 8.96
N MET A 136 10.65 14.30 8.11
CA MET A 136 9.94 15.32 7.32
C MET A 136 9.16 16.29 8.22
N GLY A 137 8.63 15.84 9.36
CA GLY A 137 8.00 16.71 10.36
C GLY A 137 8.96 17.69 11.05
N ARG A 138 10.27 17.54 10.85
CA ARG A 138 11.30 18.51 11.33
C ARG A 138 11.69 19.51 10.24
N LEU A 139 11.53 19.16 8.98
CA LEU A 139 11.91 19.99 7.82
C LEU A 139 10.76 20.86 7.33
N PHE A 140 9.53 20.37 7.42
CA PHE A 140 8.33 21.03 6.91
C PHE A 140 7.32 21.25 8.02
N ASN A 141 6.48 22.28 7.87
CA ASN A 141 5.38 22.56 8.77
C ASN A 141 4.13 21.78 8.35
N PHE A 142 3.79 20.69 9.04
CA PHE A 142 2.61 19.90 8.72
C PHE A 142 1.39 20.38 9.52
N VAL A 143 0.39 20.87 8.80
CA VAL A 143 -0.98 21.05 9.29
C VAL A 143 -1.76 19.79 8.97
N ARG A 144 -2.43 19.20 9.97
CA ARG A 144 -3.05 17.89 9.84
C ARG A 144 -4.56 17.99 10.02
N TYR A 145 -5.29 17.53 8.97
CA TYR A 145 -6.75 17.38 9.09
C TYR A 145 -7.11 16.00 9.64
N LYS A 146 -8.23 15.94 10.33
CA LYS A 146 -8.81 14.75 10.92
C LYS A 146 -10.09 14.37 10.20
N THR A 147 -10.54 13.13 10.38
CA THR A 147 -11.88 12.69 9.98
C THR A 147 -12.92 13.12 11.03
N ASN A 148 -14.18 13.23 10.60
CA ASN A 148 -15.29 13.56 11.47
C ASN A 148 -15.51 12.45 12.51
N PRO A 149 -15.62 12.77 13.81
CA PRO A 149 -15.84 11.77 14.87
C PRO A 149 -17.14 10.97 14.73
N GLY A 150 -18.17 11.54 14.07
CA GLY A 150 -19.48 10.90 13.98
C GLY A 150 -19.57 9.75 12.99
N ASP A 151 -18.97 9.91 11.81
CA ASP A 151 -19.07 8.96 10.70
C ASP A 151 -17.70 8.51 10.16
N GLY A 152 -16.60 9.05 10.67
CA GLY A 152 -15.24 8.76 10.23
C GLY A 152 -14.90 9.33 8.84
N ALA A 153 -15.75 10.14 8.23
CA ALA A 153 -15.53 10.75 6.93
C ALA A 153 -14.62 11.99 6.99
N ILE A 154 -14.04 12.38 5.85
CA ILE A 154 -13.30 13.63 5.72
C ILE A 154 -14.30 14.77 5.62
N ASP A 155 -14.16 15.77 6.50
CA ASP A 155 -14.93 17.04 6.43
C ASP A 155 -14.16 18.04 5.58
N PHE A 156 -14.63 18.27 4.35
CA PHE A 156 -14.00 19.20 3.40
C PHE A 156 -14.13 20.66 3.78
N ASP A 157 -15.10 21.05 4.61
CA ASP A 157 -15.19 22.42 5.11
C ASP A 157 -14.10 22.70 6.14
N VAL A 158 -13.79 21.72 6.99
CA VAL A 158 -12.62 21.76 7.90
C VAL A 158 -11.31 21.81 7.12
N VAL A 159 -11.14 20.94 6.11
CA VAL A 159 -9.94 20.94 5.26
C VAL A 159 -9.74 22.29 4.58
N ARG A 160 -10.82 22.88 4.04
CA ARG A 160 -10.81 24.21 3.39
C ARG A 160 -10.47 25.33 4.37
N ALA A 161 -11.05 25.31 5.58
CA ALA A 161 -10.74 26.29 6.61
C ALA A 161 -9.26 26.26 7.00
N LEU A 162 -8.69 25.08 7.23
CA LEU A 162 -7.25 24.88 7.50
C LEU A 162 -6.38 25.37 6.34
N ALA A 163 -6.76 25.09 5.09
CA ALA A 163 -6.03 25.55 3.93
C ALA A 163 -6.00 27.07 3.81
N ARG A 164 -7.13 27.75 4.05
CA ARG A 164 -7.23 29.22 4.03
C ARG A 164 -6.43 29.88 5.16
N GLU A 165 -6.46 29.29 6.34
CA GLU A 165 -5.74 29.78 7.52
C GLU A 165 -4.24 29.65 7.36
N HIS A 166 -3.78 28.45 6.98
CA HIS A 166 -2.35 28.11 6.99
C HIS A 166 -1.63 28.28 5.64
N LYS A 167 -2.40 28.49 4.55
CA LYS A 167 -1.89 28.70 3.18
C LYS A 167 -0.78 27.72 2.80
N PRO A 168 -1.05 26.41 2.83
CA PRO A 168 -0.04 25.40 2.51
C PRO A 168 0.49 25.58 1.09
N LYS A 169 1.74 25.16 0.85
CA LYS A 169 2.32 25.05 -0.48
C LYS A 169 1.97 23.73 -1.15
N LEU A 170 1.56 22.73 -0.37
CA LEU A 170 1.16 21.41 -0.83
C LEU A 170 -0.08 20.93 -0.06
N VAL A 171 -1.10 20.50 -0.77
CA VAL A 171 -2.24 19.77 -0.24
C VAL A 171 -2.06 18.29 -0.60
N LEU A 172 -1.90 17.47 0.44
CA LEU A 172 -1.64 16.03 0.33
C LEU A 172 -2.88 15.24 0.76
N CYS A 173 -3.35 14.38 -0.12
CA CYS A 173 -4.33 13.35 0.21
C CYS A 173 -3.75 11.94 0.00
N GLY A 174 -4.52 10.92 0.36
CA GLY A 174 -4.06 9.54 0.39
C GLY A 174 -3.90 9.04 1.81
N TYR A 175 -3.85 7.72 1.97
CA TYR A 175 -3.98 7.11 3.29
C TYR A 175 -3.29 5.75 3.40
N THR A 176 -3.14 5.30 4.64
CA THR A 176 -2.75 3.93 4.99
C THR A 176 -3.91 3.13 5.60
N SER A 177 -4.89 3.80 6.20
CA SER A 177 -6.00 3.14 6.91
C SER A 177 -7.30 3.93 6.87
N TYR A 178 -7.68 4.44 5.71
CA TYR A 178 -8.96 5.10 5.47
C TYR A 178 -9.82 4.26 4.49
N PRO A 179 -10.97 3.71 4.93
CA PRO A 179 -11.70 2.74 4.11
C PRO A 179 -12.66 3.34 3.07
N ARG A 180 -12.71 4.67 2.92
CA ARG A 180 -13.57 5.33 1.94
C ARG A 180 -12.81 5.87 0.74
N ASP A 181 -13.52 6.12 -0.35
CA ASP A 181 -12.98 6.79 -1.52
C ASP A 181 -12.76 8.29 -1.25
N LEU A 182 -11.84 8.93 -1.99
CA LEU A 182 -11.49 10.33 -1.83
C LEU A 182 -12.18 11.19 -2.89
N ASP A 183 -12.69 12.35 -2.48
CA ASP A 183 -13.14 13.38 -3.42
C ASP A 183 -11.94 14.22 -3.89
N TYR A 184 -11.31 13.78 -4.97
CA TYR A 184 -10.16 14.47 -5.56
C TYR A 184 -10.53 15.86 -6.08
N ALA A 185 -11.76 16.05 -6.59
CA ALA A 185 -12.21 17.36 -7.07
C ALA A 185 -12.29 18.38 -5.93
N ALA A 186 -12.78 17.97 -4.75
CA ALA A 186 -12.81 18.82 -3.57
C ALA A 186 -11.40 19.18 -3.09
N PHE A 187 -10.46 18.22 -3.03
CA PHE A 187 -9.06 18.51 -2.69
C PHE A 187 -8.41 19.46 -3.70
N LYS A 188 -8.63 19.25 -5.01
CA LYS A 188 -8.09 20.12 -6.06
C LYS A 188 -8.63 21.55 -5.94
N ALA A 189 -9.94 21.71 -5.75
CA ALA A 189 -10.55 23.02 -5.57
C ALA A 189 -9.97 23.76 -4.35
N ILE A 190 -9.76 23.06 -3.23
CA ILE A 190 -9.15 23.64 -2.01
C ILE A 190 -7.71 24.08 -2.28
N ALA A 191 -6.93 23.26 -2.97
CA ALA A 191 -5.55 23.60 -3.31
C ALA A 191 -5.47 24.82 -4.24
N ASP A 192 -6.35 24.89 -5.25
CA ASP A 192 -6.42 26.02 -6.19
C ASP A 192 -6.79 27.33 -5.49
N GLU A 193 -7.68 27.31 -4.49
CA GLU A 193 -8.04 28.49 -3.70
C GLU A 193 -6.84 29.15 -3.01
N VAL A 194 -5.81 28.37 -2.67
CA VAL A 194 -4.62 28.85 -1.93
C VAL A 194 -3.34 28.82 -2.76
N GLY A 195 -3.42 28.41 -4.03
CA GLY A 195 -2.28 28.32 -4.94
C GLY A 195 -1.28 27.24 -4.56
N ALA A 196 -1.74 26.12 -3.99
CA ALA A 196 -0.93 24.99 -3.55
C ALA A 196 -0.80 23.93 -4.65
N TYR A 197 0.32 23.19 -4.63
CA TYR A 197 0.43 21.92 -5.37
C TYR A 197 -0.53 20.89 -4.77
N THR A 198 -0.98 19.95 -5.62
CA THR A 198 -1.73 18.77 -5.20
C THR A 198 -0.89 17.52 -5.30
N MET A 199 -0.86 16.73 -4.23
CA MET A 199 -0.22 15.43 -4.19
C MET A 199 -1.19 14.38 -3.68
N CYS A 200 -1.21 13.21 -4.34
CA CYS A 200 -1.95 12.04 -3.86
C CYS A 200 -1.00 10.88 -3.62
N ASP A 201 -0.91 10.40 -2.38
CA ASP A 201 -0.26 9.12 -2.08
C ASP A 201 -1.27 7.98 -2.26
N ALA A 202 -1.28 7.40 -3.47
CA ALA A 202 -2.16 6.31 -3.87
C ALA A 202 -1.61 4.92 -3.52
N SER A 203 -0.54 4.82 -2.74
CA SER A 203 0.19 3.57 -2.48
C SER A 203 -0.69 2.39 -2.11
N HIS A 204 -1.74 2.59 -1.33
CA HIS A 204 -2.62 1.52 -0.92
C HIS A 204 -3.54 1.02 -2.04
N TYR A 205 -4.08 1.93 -2.83
CA TYR A 205 -5.15 1.63 -3.78
C TYR A 205 -4.75 1.83 -5.26
N ALA A 206 -3.48 2.06 -5.55
CA ALA A 206 -3.01 2.25 -6.93
C ALA A 206 -3.36 1.08 -7.86
N GLY A 207 -3.42 -0.14 -7.36
CA GLY A 207 -3.91 -1.29 -8.13
C GLY A 207 -5.38 -1.18 -8.49
N LEU A 208 -6.21 -0.58 -7.64
CA LEU A 208 -7.64 -0.36 -7.92
C LEU A 208 -7.83 0.79 -8.93
N VAL A 209 -6.99 1.83 -8.86
CA VAL A 209 -6.93 2.89 -9.88
C VAL A 209 -6.48 2.31 -11.23
N ALA A 210 -5.38 1.55 -11.25
CA ALA A 210 -4.87 0.89 -12.46
C ALA A 210 -5.89 -0.07 -13.08
N GLY A 211 -6.66 -0.77 -12.27
CA GLY A 211 -7.76 -1.64 -12.70
C GLY A 211 -9.03 -0.91 -13.13
N GLY A 212 -9.09 0.42 -12.97
CA GLY A 212 -10.24 1.24 -13.36
C GLY A 212 -11.48 1.09 -12.47
N VAL A 213 -11.30 0.61 -11.22
CA VAL A 213 -12.41 0.42 -10.26
C VAL A 213 -12.43 1.49 -9.16
N MET A 214 -11.42 2.35 -9.11
CA MET A 214 -11.37 3.59 -8.33
C MET A 214 -10.97 4.77 -9.21
N ARG A 215 -11.38 5.97 -8.80
CA ARG A 215 -11.08 7.22 -9.52
C ARG A 215 -9.58 7.48 -9.59
N ASN A 216 -9.13 8.04 -10.71
CA ASN A 216 -7.74 8.43 -10.89
C ASN A 216 -7.56 9.89 -10.45
N PRO A 217 -6.59 10.21 -9.57
CA PRO A 217 -6.33 11.60 -9.16
C PRO A 217 -5.99 12.54 -10.34
N PHE A 218 -5.35 12.04 -11.40
CA PHE A 218 -5.04 12.86 -12.58
C PHE A 218 -6.28 13.33 -13.33
N ASP A 219 -7.40 12.59 -13.28
CA ASP A 219 -8.66 13.02 -13.89
C ASP A 219 -9.22 14.28 -13.21
N ALA A 220 -8.90 14.51 -11.94
CA ALA A 220 -9.22 15.72 -11.19
C ALA A 220 -8.14 16.82 -11.34
N GLY A 221 -7.08 16.58 -12.11
CA GLY A 221 -6.04 17.56 -12.39
C GLY A 221 -4.94 17.65 -11.34
N PHE A 222 -4.68 16.59 -10.57
CA PHE A 222 -3.57 16.55 -9.61
C PHE A 222 -2.22 16.77 -10.27
N ASP A 223 -1.29 17.38 -9.54
CA ASP A 223 0.06 17.68 -10.00
C ASP A 223 0.99 16.49 -9.87
N VAL A 224 0.88 15.75 -8.74
CA VAL A 224 1.72 14.60 -8.41
C VAL A 224 0.87 13.47 -7.83
N VAL A 225 1.16 12.24 -8.27
CA VAL A 225 0.67 11.02 -7.63
C VAL A 225 1.87 10.16 -7.28
N THR A 226 1.95 9.72 -6.03
CA THR A 226 2.98 8.77 -5.60
C THR A 226 2.35 7.41 -5.34
N THR A 227 3.08 6.34 -5.60
CA THR A 227 2.62 4.99 -5.30
C THR A 227 3.76 4.02 -5.07
N THR A 228 3.55 3.09 -4.15
CA THR A 228 4.37 1.87 -4.05
C THR A 228 3.91 0.85 -5.09
N SER A 229 4.83 -0.02 -5.49
CA SER A 229 4.52 -1.07 -6.48
C SER A 229 4.01 -2.38 -5.88
N HIS A 230 4.21 -2.62 -4.58
CA HIS A 230 4.10 -3.95 -3.94
C HIS A 230 2.78 -4.23 -3.21
N LYS A 231 1.85 -3.27 -3.13
CA LYS A 231 0.56 -3.44 -2.44
C LYS A 231 -0.50 -3.98 -3.42
N SER A 232 -1.57 -3.26 -3.63
CA SER A 232 -2.63 -3.69 -4.57
C SER A 232 -2.15 -3.86 -6.03
N LEU A 233 -1.02 -3.26 -6.43
CA LEU A 233 -0.38 -3.46 -7.75
C LEU A 233 0.34 -4.81 -7.90
N ARG A 234 0.62 -5.57 -6.83
CA ARG A 234 1.28 -6.89 -6.86
C ARG A 234 2.71 -6.88 -7.42
N GLY A 235 3.42 -5.77 -7.33
CA GLY A 235 4.79 -5.64 -7.84
C GLY A 235 5.88 -5.96 -6.80
N PRO A 236 7.14 -5.65 -7.13
CA PRO A 236 8.25 -5.73 -6.19
C PRO A 236 8.16 -4.60 -5.17
N ARG A 237 8.92 -4.70 -4.08
CA ARG A 237 9.07 -3.58 -3.15
C ARG A 237 9.82 -2.43 -3.82
N GLY A 238 9.13 -1.31 -4.02
CA GLY A 238 9.63 -0.12 -4.71
C GLY A 238 8.61 1.01 -4.65
N GLY A 239 8.96 2.18 -5.17
CA GLY A 239 8.11 3.35 -5.27
C GLY A 239 8.17 3.99 -6.66
N MET A 240 7.15 4.76 -7.00
CA MET A 240 7.07 5.55 -8.24
C MET A 240 6.51 6.92 -7.95
N ILE A 241 7.03 7.94 -8.63
CA ILE A 241 6.48 9.29 -8.64
C ILE A 241 5.97 9.57 -10.05
N LEU A 242 4.70 9.86 -10.15
CA LEU A 242 3.97 10.18 -11.36
C LEU A 242 3.62 11.67 -11.30
N CYS A 243 3.87 12.43 -12.37
CA CYS A 243 3.61 13.87 -12.30
C CYS A 243 3.35 14.49 -13.67
N ARG A 244 2.95 15.77 -13.65
CA ARG A 244 2.93 16.60 -14.86
C ARG A 244 4.35 16.82 -15.37
N LYS A 245 4.49 16.94 -16.68
CA LYS A 245 5.79 17.10 -17.34
C LYS A 245 6.59 18.33 -16.86
N THR A 246 5.91 19.38 -16.48
CA THR A 246 6.53 20.61 -15.96
C THR A 246 7.27 20.39 -14.63
N LEU A 247 6.86 19.41 -13.83
CA LEU A 247 7.48 19.07 -12.55
C LEU A 247 8.61 18.03 -12.68
N ALA A 248 8.70 17.37 -13.82
CA ALA A 248 9.65 16.28 -14.03
C ALA A 248 11.11 16.63 -13.69
N PRO A 249 11.67 17.81 -14.11
CA PRO A 249 13.06 18.14 -13.78
C PRO A 249 13.33 18.26 -12.28
N ALA A 250 12.40 18.85 -11.52
CA ALA A 250 12.52 19.02 -10.07
C ALA A 250 12.43 17.66 -9.36
N ILE A 251 11.46 16.83 -9.74
CA ILE A 251 11.27 15.48 -9.19
C ILE A 251 12.48 14.59 -9.50
N ASP A 252 12.93 14.52 -10.74
CA ASP A 252 14.07 13.69 -11.14
C ASP A 252 15.34 14.12 -10.39
N LYS A 253 15.61 15.43 -10.29
CA LYS A 253 16.77 15.95 -9.55
C LYS A 253 16.67 15.64 -8.06
N SER A 254 15.49 15.68 -7.48
CA SER A 254 15.28 15.37 -6.05
C SER A 254 15.47 13.88 -5.75
N VAL A 255 15.05 12.98 -6.66
CA VAL A 255 15.32 11.54 -6.52
C VAL A 255 16.80 11.28 -6.69
N PHE A 256 17.39 11.62 -7.83
CA PHE A 256 18.82 11.49 -8.11
C PHE A 256 19.39 12.79 -8.68
N PRO A 257 20.45 13.35 -8.09
CA PRO A 257 21.25 12.85 -6.98
C PRO A 257 20.77 13.31 -5.59
N GLY A 258 19.56 13.89 -5.48
CA GLY A 258 19.11 14.57 -4.25
C GLY A 258 19.02 13.65 -3.02
N LEU A 259 18.34 12.52 -3.15
CA LEU A 259 18.08 11.58 -2.05
C LEU A 259 18.74 10.22 -2.23
N GLN A 260 18.97 9.78 -3.45
CA GLN A 260 19.43 8.43 -3.77
C GLN A 260 20.62 8.48 -4.72
N GLY A 261 21.46 7.40 -4.67
CA GLY A 261 22.46 7.06 -5.67
C GLY A 261 21.88 6.12 -6.74
N GLY A 262 22.62 5.03 -7.05
CA GLY A 262 22.24 4.07 -8.07
C GLY A 262 20.91 3.36 -7.76
N PRO A 263 19.95 3.35 -8.70
CA PRO A 263 18.70 2.65 -8.55
C PRO A 263 18.90 1.13 -8.62
N HIS A 264 17.95 0.38 -8.06
CA HIS A 264 17.94 -1.08 -8.12
C HIS A 264 17.32 -1.55 -9.44
N MET A 265 18.16 -1.86 -10.45
CA MET A 265 17.67 -2.18 -11.79
C MET A 265 16.86 -3.47 -11.88
N ASN A 266 17.14 -4.45 -11.01
CA ASN A 266 16.33 -5.65 -10.86
C ASN A 266 14.91 -5.34 -10.33
N VAL A 267 14.77 -4.37 -9.42
CA VAL A 267 13.48 -3.89 -8.93
C VAL A 267 12.74 -3.13 -10.04
N ILE A 268 13.43 -2.27 -10.80
CA ILE A 268 12.83 -1.55 -11.94
C ILE A 268 12.33 -2.54 -13.01
N ALA A 269 13.07 -3.64 -13.26
CA ALA A 269 12.60 -4.71 -14.14
C ALA A 269 11.31 -5.35 -13.61
N GLY A 270 11.23 -5.62 -12.31
CA GLY A 270 10.02 -6.09 -11.66
C GLY A 270 8.84 -5.10 -11.77
N ILE A 271 9.10 -3.79 -11.61
CA ILE A 271 8.10 -2.73 -11.82
C ILE A 271 7.60 -2.75 -13.27
N ALA A 272 8.51 -2.85 -14.25
CA ALA A 272 8.14 -2.92 -15.67
C ALA A 272 7.21 -4.11 -15.98
N ILE A 273 7.49 -5.31 -15.39
CA ILE A 273 6.63 -6.49 -15.51
C ILE A 273 5.26 -6.22 -14.89
N THR A 274 5.23 -5.72 -13.66
CA THR A 274 4.00 -5.39 -12.93
C THR A 274 3.09 -4.45 -13.72
N LEU A 275 3.65 -3.37 -14.25
CA LEU A 275 2.90 -2.40 -15.05
C LEU A 275 2.42 -3.00 -16.37
N GLY A 276 3.19 -3.92 -16.97
CA GLY A 276 2.75 -4.68 -18.13
C GLY A 276 1.53 -5.57 -17.83
N LYS A 277 1.52 -6.24 -16.66
CA LYS A 277 0.36 -7.00 -16.17
C LYS A 277 -0.83 -6.07 -15.87
N ALA A 278 -0.60 -4.88 -15.31
CA ALA A 278 -1.65 -3.91 -15.00
C ALA A 278 -2.39 -3.37 -16.24
N LEU A 279 -1.78 -3.41 -17.41
CA LEU A 279 -2.42 -3.05 -18.69
C LEU A 279 -3.33 -4.17 -19.25
N ALA A 280 -3.23 -5.39 -18.73
CA ALA A 280 -3.98 -6.53 -19.24
C ALA A 280 -5.40 -6.60 -18.65
N PRO A 281 -6.40 -7.14 -19.39
CA PRO A 281 -7.79 -7.27 -18.93
C PRO A 281 -7.93 -8.07 -17.62
N GLU A 282 -7.06 -9.05 -17.41
CA GLU A 282 -7.04 -9.90 -16.21
C GLU A 282 -6.81 -9.08 -14.93
N PHE A 283 -6.03 -8.01 -15.04
CA PHE A 283 -5.79 -7.12 -13.90
C PHE A 283 -7.04 -6.31 -13.52
N LYS A 284 -7.86 -5.93 -14.50
CA LYS A 284 -9.16 -5.28 -14.23
C LYS A 284 -10.10 -6.22 -13.49
N ALA A 285 -10.15 -7.48 -13.91
CA ALA A 285 -10.94 -8.51 -13.22
C ALA A 285 -10.45 -8.73 -11.78
N TYR A 286 -9.12 -8.82 -11.58
CA TYR A 286 -8.52 -8.88 -10.25
C TYR A 286 -8.90 -7.69 -9.37
N ALA A 287 -8.76 -6.47 -9.87
CA ALA A 287 -9.10 -5.26 -9.11
C ALA A 287 -10.59 -5.19 -8.71
N ALA A 288 -11.47 -5.59 -9.64
CA ALA A 288 -12.91 -5.68 -9.37
C ALA A 288 -13.21 -6.73 -8.28
N GLN A 289 -12.56 -7.90 -8.36
CA GLN A 289 -12.73 -8.95 -7.34
C GLN A 289 -12.18 -8.53 -5.98
N VAL A 290 -11.06 -7.80 -5.91
CA VAL A 290 -10.54 -7.24 -4.65
C VAL A 290 -11.60 -6.36 -3.97
N LEU A 291 -12.25 -5.49 -4.73
CA LEU A 291 -13.28 -4.59 -4.22
C LEU A 291 -14.55 -5.36 -3.79
N ALA A 292 -15.00 -6.32 -4.59
CA ALA A 292 -16.15 -7.19 -4.26
C ALA A 292 -15.89 -7.98 -2.97
N ASN A 293 -14.70 -8.57 -2.85
CA ASN A 293 -14.27 -9.29 -1.67
C ASN A 293 -14.24 -8.40 -0.41
N ALA A 294 -13.71 -7.18 -0.53
CA ALA A 294 -13.65 -6.26 0.61
C ALA A 294 -15.06 -5.85 1.10
N ARG A 295 -15.95 -5.55 0.17
CA ARG A 295 -17.36 -5.24 0.48
C ARG A 295 -18.07 -6.43 1.11
N ARG A 296 -17.86 -7.64 0.57
CA ARG A 296 -18.45 -8.86 1.11
C ARG A 296 -17.93 -9.14 2.52
N LEU A 297 -16.61 -9.10 2.74
CA LEU A 297 -16.01 -9.28 4.06
C LEU A 297 -16.57 -8.26 5.06
N GLY A 298 -16.66 -6.99 4.67
CA GLY A 298 -17.20 -5.92 5.50
C GLY A 298 -18.66 -6.16 5.89
N SER A 299 -19.53 -6.49 4.94
CA SER A 299 -20.95 -6.76 5.21
C SER A 299 -21.14 -7.98 6.14
N GLU A 300 -20.34 -9.03 5.96
CA GLU A 300 -20.38 -10.23 6.79
C GLU A 300 -19.88 -9.98 8.22
N LEU A 301 -18.82 -9.19 8.38
CA LEU A 301 -18.32 -8.79 9.70
C LEU A 301 -19.35 -7.92 10.44
N ALA A 302 -19.91 -6.91 9.76
CA ALA A 302 -20.95 -6.06 10.33
C ALA A 302 -22.21 -6.86 10.72
N GLY A 303 -22.63 -7.83 9.87
CA GLY A 303 -23.74 -8.74 10.15
C GLY A 303 -23.49 -9.65 11.37
N ARG A 304 -22.24 -9.82 11.79
CA ARG A 304 -21.82 -10.56 13.01
C ARG A 304 -21.55 -9.64 14.20
N GLY A 305 -21.92 -8.36 14.11
CA GLY A 305 -21.78 -7.39 15.19
C GLY A 305 -20.40 -6.75 15.30
N VAL A 306 -19.52 -6.89 14.30
CA VAL A 306 -18.23 -6.21 14.30
C VAL A 306 -18.42 -4.74 13.92
N SER A 307 -17.98 -3.84 14.79
CA SER A 307 -17.96 -2.39 14.55
C SER A 307 -16.88 -2.05 13.53
N LEU A 308 -17.28 -1.52 12.38
CA LEU A 308 -16.38 -1.07 11.32
C LEU A 308 -16.29 0.45 11.31
N ILE A 309 -15.09 0.98 11.27
CA ILE A 309 -14.87 2.41 11.07
C ILE A 309 -15.47 2.82 9.72
N THR A 310 -16.25 3.89 9.70
CA THR A 310 -17.07 4.36 8.58
C THR A 310 -18.22 3.42 8.14
N GLY A 311 -18.49 2.35 8.91
CA GLY A 311 -19.57 1.40 8.62
C GLY A 311 -19.32 0.45 7.44
N GLY A 312 -18.10 0.42 6.86
CA GLY A 312 -17.76 -0.45 5.72
C GLY A 312 -16.63 0.09 4.86
N THR A 313 -16.62 -0.26 3.55
CA THR A 313 -15.50 0.14 2.67
C THR A 313 -15.93 0.42 1.24
N ASP A 314 -15.23 1.38 0.61
CA ASP A 314 -15.27 1.67 -0.82
C ASP A 314 -13.99 1.19 -1.55
N ASN A 315 -13.02 0.62 -0.81
CA ASN A 315 -11.74 0.17 -1.36
C ASN A 315 -11.39 -1.27 -0.92
N HIS A 316 -10.12 -1.62 -0.81
CA HIS A 316 -9.63 -2.97 -0.53
C HIS A 316 -9.45 -3.26 0.97
N MET A 317 -9.71 -2.29 1.86
CA MET A 317 -9.43 -2.43 3.28
C MET A 317 -10.65 -2.15 4.16
N LEU A 318 -10.60 -2.71 5.36
CA LEU A 318 -11.52 -2.48 6.46
C LEU A 318 -10.72 -2.12 7.70
N VAL A 319 -11.28 -1.29 8.56
CA VAL A 319 -10.77 -1.03 9.90
C VAL A 319 -11.86 -1.43 10.89
N ALA A 320 -11.57 -2.41 11.73
CA ALA A 320 -12.50 -2.93 12.73
C ALA A 320 -12.09 -2.43 14.13
N ASP A 321 -13.05 -1.90 14.87
CA ASP A 321 -12.90 -1.56 16.29
C ASP A 321 -13.13 -2.84 17.12
N THR A 322 -12.04 -3.51 17.48
CA THR A 322 -12.08 -4.76 18.26
C THR A 322 -12.36 -4.51 19.73
N GLN A 323 -12.03 -3.31 20.23
CA GLN A 323 -12.35 -2.91 21.59
C GLN A 323 -13.87 -2.77 21.78
N ALA A 324 -14.55 -2.08 20.87
CA ALA A 324 -16.00 -1.93 20.92
C ALA A 324 -16.73 -3.25 20.63
N SER A 325 -16.20 -4.08 19.72
CA SER A 325 -16.87 -5.31 19.26
C SER A 325 -16.72 -6.48 20.24
N PHE A 326 -15.53 -6.64 20.83
CA PHE A 326 -15.16 -7.83 21.59
C PHE A 326 -14.51 -7.53 22.95
N GLY A 327 -14.30 -6.27 23.30
CA GLY A 327 -13.55 -5.87 24.50
C GLY A 327 -12.05 -6.15 24.41
N LEU A 328 -11.51 -6.36 23.20
CA LEU A 328 -10.12 -6.72 22.94
C LEU A 328 -9.37 -5.54 22.34
N ASP A 329 -8.19 -5.22 22.87
CA ASP A 329 -7.29 -4.31 22.15
C ASP A 329 -6.78 -4.96 20.84
N GLY A 330 -6.37 -4.13 19.89
CA GLY A 330 -5.96 -4.58 18.56
C GLY A 330 -4.72 -5.48 18.57
N ARG A 331 -3.83 -5.35 19.56
CA ARG A 331 -2.68 -6.25 19.71
C ARG A 331 -3.13 -7.65 20.09
N THR A 332 -4.01 -7.77 21.08
CA THR A 332 -4.56 -9.07 21.50
C THR A 332 -5.35 -9.71 20.35
N ALA A 333 -6.14 -8.92 19.60
CA ALA A 333 -6.88 -9.42 18.44
C ALA A 333 -5.94 -9.90 17.32
N GLU A 334 -4.86 -9.15 17.01
CA GLU A 334 -3.81 -9.54 16.06
C GLU A 334 -3.17 -10.89 16.44
N GLU A 335 -2.76 -11.04 17.71
CA GLU A 335 -2.11 -12.26 18.22
C GLU A 335 -3.06 -13.49 18.15
N LEU A 336 -4.32 -13.35 18.52
CA LEU A 336 -5.31 -14.44 18.45
C LEU A 336 -5.61 -14.89 17.02
N LEU A 337 -5.71 -13.93 16.08
CA LEU A 337 -5.93 -14.23 14.67
C LEU A 337 -4.70 -14.89 14.05
N ASP A 338 -3.50 -14.45 14.38
CA ASP A 338 -2.25 -15.06 13.90
C ASP A 338 -2.11 -16.52 14.38
N GLU A 339 -2.47 -16.82 15.65
CA GLU A 339 -2.58 -18.19 16.16
C GLU A 339 -3.55 -19.04 15.33
N ALA A 340 -4.63 -18.44 14.80
CA ALA A 340 -5.60 -19.11 13.95
C ALA A 340 -5.19 -19.16 12.46
N GLY A 341 -4.00 -18.64 12.08
CA GLY A 341 -3.51 -18.61 10.70
C GLY A 341 -4.11 -17.50 9.85
N LEU A 342 -4.65 -16.46 10.46
CA LEU A 342 -5.22 -15.27 9.83
C LEU A 342 -4.34 -14.07 10.15
N THR A 343 -3.43 -13.71 9.23
CA THR A 343 -2.48 -12.62 9.46
C THR A 343 -3.13 -11.26 9.23
N THR A 344 -3.16 -10.43 10.27
CA THR A 344 -3.72 -9.07 10.27
C THR A 344 -2.73 -8.10 10.89
N ASN A 345 -3.06 -6.82 11.00
CA ASN A 345 -2.28 -5.90 11.82
C ASN A 345 -3.17 -5.06 12.73
N LYS A 346 -2.66 -4.83 13.96
CA LYS A 346 -3.25 -3.84 14.87
C LYS A 346 -3.26 -2.45 14.24
N GLN A 347 -4.29 -1.66 14.53
CA GLN A 347 -4.55 -0.38 13.91
C GLN A 347 -5.13 0.62 14.90
N ILE A 348 -4.54 1.82 14.94
CA ILE A 348 -5.13 2.98 15.62
C ILE A 348 -6.42 3.36 14.89
N ILE A 349 -7.51 3.51 15.63
CA ILE A 349 -8.77 4.06 15.10
C ILE A 349 -8.82 5.58 15.30
N PRO A 350 -9.69 6.33 14.58
CA PRO A 350 -9.85 7.76 14.80
C PRO A 350 -10.15 8.09 16.27
N ASP A 351 -9.40 9.07 16.82
CA ASP A 351 -9.48 9.51 18.22
C ASP A 351 -9.35 8.36 19.25
N ASP A 352 -8.52 7.36 18.93
CA ASP A 352 -8.29 6.16 19.74
C ASP A 352 -7.86 6.54 21.18
N PRO A 353 -8.57 6.06 22.21
CA PRO A 353 -8.20 6.33 23.59
C PRO A 353 -6.98 5.53 24.05
N ASN A 354 -6.61 4.49 23.31
CA ASN A 354 -5.55 3.57 23.67
C ASN A 354 -4.18 3.97 23.03
N PRO A 355 -3.06 3.58 23.66
CA PRO A 355 -1.74 3.91 23.14
C PRO A 355 -1.44 3.15 21.82
N PRO A 356 -0.57 3.69 20.94
CA PRO A 356 -0.29 3.12 19.60
C PRO A 356 0.21 1.67 19.58
N LEU A 357 0.82 1.19 20.67
CA LEU A 357 1.29 -0.20 20.78
C LEU A 357 0.18 -1.20 21.17
N ARG A 358 -0.94 -0.71 21.68
CA ARG A 358 -2.15 -1.46 22.02
C ARG A 358 -3.39 -0.69 21.59
N PRO A 359 -3.54 -0.40 20.30
CA PRO A 359 -4.66 0.39 19.80
C PRO A 359 -5.98 -0.38 19.91
N SER A 360 -7.09 0.30 19.68
CA SER A 360 -8.43 -0.29 19.80
C SER A 360 -8.85 -1.16 18.62
N GLY A 361 -8.14 -1.15 17.51
CA GLY A 361 -8.60 -1.82 16.29
C GLY A 361 -7.57 -2.69 15.59
N ILE A 362 -8.06 -3.37 14.56
CA ILE A 362 -7.27 -4.08 13.55
C ILE A 362 -7.63 -3.60 12.15
N ARG A 363 -6.70 -3.78 11.21
CA ARG A 363 -6.90 -3.52 9.80
C ARG A 363 -6.91 -4.80 9.00
N LEU A 364 -7.87 -4.93 8.08
CA LEU A 364 -8.10 -6.09 7.23
C LEU A 364 -8.10 -5.66 5.77
N GLY A 365 -7.65 -6.52 4.86
CA GLY A 365 -7.66 -6.25 3.43
C GLY A 365 -7.72 -7.53 2.59
N THR A 366 -8.10 -7.39 1.34
CA THR A 366 -8.41 -8.51 0.46
C THR A 366 -7.45 -8.73 -0.72
N PRO A 367 -6.44 -7.90 -1.00
CA PRO A 367 -5.58 -8.08 -2.17
C PRO A 367 -4.88 -9.44 -2.22
N ALA A 368 -4.25 -9.87 -1.12
CA ALA A 368 -3.51 -11.13 -1.05
C ALA A 368 -4.41 -12.35 -1.20
N ALA A 369 -5.55 -12.39 -0.50
CA ALA A 369 -6.53 -13.46 -0.63
C ALA A 369 -7.10 -13.54 -2.05
N THR A 370 -7.41 -12.39 -2.67
CA THR A 370 -7.88 -12.33 -4.06
C THR A 370 -6.80 -12.80 -5.05
N THR A 371 -5.53 -12.49 -4.79
CA THR A 371 -4.40 -12.97 -5.60
C THR A 371 -4.30 -14.50 -5.64
N ARG A 372 -4.68 -15.16 -4.55
CA ARG A 372 -4.77 -16.63 -4.48
C ARG A 372 -6.00 -17.22 -5.19
N GLY A 373 -6.91 -16.35 -5.68
CA GLY A 373 -8.14 -16.78 -6.35
C GLY A 373 -9.35 -16.94 -5.41
N MET A 374 -9.25 -16.48 -4.15
CA MET A 374 -10.38 -16.48 -3.23
C MET A 374 -11.43 -15.46 -3.67
N GLY A 375 -12.70 -15.84 -3.62
CA GLY A 375 -13.84 -15.02 -3.97
C GLY A 375 -14.73 -14.67 -2.77
N GLU A 376 -15.92 -14.17 -3.05
CA GLU A 376 -16.86 -13.71 -2.01
C GLU A 376 -17.32 -14.85 -1.07
N ALA A 377 -17.37 -16.10 -1.56
CA ALA A 377 -17.72 -17.26 -0.73
C ALA A 377 -16.67 -17.49 0.39
N GLU A 378 -15.39 -17.32 0.06
CA GLU A 378 -14.31 -17.42 1.04
C GLU A 378 -14.35 -16.25 2.03
N MET A 379 -14.77 -15.06 1.59
CA MET A 379 -14.94 -13.90 2.50
C MET A 379 -15.99 -14.14 3.58
N VAL A 380 -17.07 -14.87 3.26
CA VAL A 380 -18.07 -15.30 4.27
C VAL A 380 -17.45 -16.20 5.34
N ARG A 381 -16.60 -17.16 4.90
CA ARG A 381 -15.90 -18.06 5.84
C ARG A 381 -14.91 -17.28 6.70
N LEU A 382 -14.11 -16.39 6.09
CA LEU A 382 -13.15 -15.54 6.80
C LEU A 382 -13.84 -14.68 7.89
N ALA A 383 -14.96 -14.04 7.55
CA ALA A 383 -15.74 -13.26 8.53
C ALA A 383 -16.24 -14.13 9.69
N GLY A 384 -16.67 -15.37 9.39
CA GLY A 384 -17.07 -16.34 10.42
C GLY A 384 -15.92 -16.66 11.37
N TRP A 385 -14.77 -17.07 10.84
CA TRP A 385 -13.59 -17.38 11.64
C TRP A 385 -13.09 -16.21 12.48
N ILE A 386 -13.03 -15.00 11.90
CA ILE A 386 -12.63 -13.79 12.62
C ILE A 386 -13.57 -13.54 13.82
N ALA A 387 -14.89 -13.57 13.58
CA ALA A 387 -15.87 -13.34 14.64
C ALA A 387 -15.83 -14.43 15.73
N GLU A 388 -15.66 -15.69 15.37
CA GLU A 388 -15.56 -16.81 16.30
C GLU A 388 -14.29 -16.74 17.16
N VAL A 389 -13.13 -16.50 16.54
CA VAL A 389 -11.84 -16.41 17.25
C VAL A 389 -11.85 -15.24 18.23
N LEU A 390 -12.29 -14.06 17.78
CA LEU A 390 -12.30 -12.87 18.63
C LEU A 390 -13.44 -12.89 19.67
N GLY A 391 -14.56 -13.53 19.34
CA GLY A 391 -15.70 -13.69 20.26
C GLY A 391 -15.46 -14.71 21.39
N SER A 392 -14.44 -15.57 21.25
CA SER A 392 -14.10 -16.59 22.24
C SER A 392 -12.58 -16.62 22.52
N PRO A 393 -12.00 -15.54 23.07
CA PRO A 393 -10.55 -15.35 23.16
C PRO A 393 -9.83 -16.39 24.04
N SER A 394 -10.54 -17.03 24.97
CA SER A 394 -10.00 -18.08 25.85
C SER A 394 -10.07 -19.49 25.23
N ASP A 395 -10.78 -19.69 24.11
CA ASP A 395 -10.97 -21.00 23.47
C ASP A 395 -9.81 -21.36 22.54
N ALA A 396 -8.72 -21.87 23.11
CA ALA A 396 -7.56 -22.33 22.35
C ALA A 396 -7.89 -23.52 21.42
N ALA A 397 -8.85 -24.38 21.80
CA ALA A 397 -9.24 -25.54 20.98
C ALA A 397 -9.94 -25.06 19.70
N ARG A 398 -10.83 -24.06 19.79
CA ARG A 398 -11.47 -23.49 18.60
C ARG A 398 -10.45 -22.77 17.70
N ARG A 399 -9.50 -22.01 18.25
CA ARG A 399 -8.43 -21.39 17.45
C ARG A 399 -7.61 -22.43 16.68
N ALA A 400 -7.25 -23.55 17.33
CA ALA A 400 -6.56 -24.65 16.67
C ALA A 400 -7.39 -25.30 15.55
N SER A 401 -8.71 -25.45 15.76
CA SER A 401 -9.63 -25.94 14.74
C SER A 401 -9.70 -24.98 13.54
N VAL A 402 -9.85 -23.67 13.80
CA VAL A 402 -9.86 -22.65 12.73
C VAL A 402 -8.54 -22.67 11.96
N ARG A 403 -7.39 -22.80 12.64
CA ARG A 403 -6.09 -22.91 11.97
C ARG A 403 -6.04 -24.12 11.00
N ALA A 404 -6.59 -25.26 11.39
CA ALA A 404 -6.65 -26.43 10.51
C ALA A 404 -7.57 -26.19 9.31
N GLU A 405 -8.75 -25.56 9.54
CA GLU A 405 -9.69 -25.19 8.46
C GLU A 405 -9.08 -24.16 7.50
N VAL A 406 -8.29 -23.19 8.01
CA VAL A 406 -7.54 -22.20 7.22
C VAL A 406 -6.50 -22.89 6.35
N ALA A 407 -5.72 -23.81 6.93
CA ALA A 407 -4.69 -24.57 6.19
C ALA A 407 -5.31 -25.44 5.08
N GLU A 408 -6.46 -26.08 5.34
CA GLU A 408 -7.21 -26.82 4.32
C GLU A 408 -7.67 -25.90 3.19
N LEU A 409 -8.25 -24.74 3.52
CA LEU A 409 -8.66 -23.76 2.51
C LEU A 409 -7.47 -23.29 1.67
N CYS A 410 -6.33 -23.00 2.30
CA CYS A 410 -5.10 -22.60 1.65
C CYS A 410 -4.59 -23.62 0.63
N GLY A 411 -4.77 -24.92 0.89
CA GLY A 411 -4.44 -26.00 -0.05
C GLY A 411 -5.26 -25.94 -1.35
N ARG A 412 -6.46 -25.38 -1.33
CA ARG A 412 -7.31 -25.19 -2.52
C ARG A 412 -6.99 -23.91 -3.29
N PHE A 413 -6.33 -22.96 -2.66
CA PHE A 413 -5.98 -21.65 -3.19
C PHE A 413 -4.47 -21.40 -2.99
N PRO A 414 -3.61 -22.01 -3.81
CA PRO A 414 -2.16 -21.90 -3.62
C PRO A 414 -1.66 -20.47 -3.83
N VAL A 415 -0.51 -20.17 -3.22
CA VAL A 415 0.18 -18.89 -3.46
C VAL A 415 0.88 -18.97 -4.83
N PRO A 416 0.65 -18.00 -5.74
CA PRO A 416 1.27 -18.01 -7.06
C PRO A 416 2.82 -18.06 -6.98
N GLY A 417 3.42 -19.04 -7.68
CA GLY A 417 4.86 -19.25 -7.69
C GLY A 417 5.43 -20.05 -6.53
N LEU A 418 4.58 -20.52 -5.60
CA LEU A 418 4.92 -21.41 -4.51
C LEU A 418 4.21 -22.79 -4.63
N GLU A 419 3.68 -23.12 -5.79
CA GLU A 419 2.95 -24.36 -6.08
C GLU A 419 3.85 -25.58 -6.05
#